data_30eca0360ac958dc7a574a1654313c11
#
_entry.id   30eca0360ac958dc7a574a1654313c11
#
_cell.length_a   1.000
_cell.length_b   1.000
_cell.length_c   1.000
_cell.angle_alpha   90.00
_cell.angle_beta   90.00
_cell.angle_gamma   90.00
#
_symmetry.space_group_name_H-M   'P 1'
#
loop_
_entity.id
_entity.type
_entity.pdbx_description
1 polymer ?
#
loop_
_entity_poly.entity_id
_entity_poly.type
_entity_poly.pdbx_seq_one_letter_code
_entity_poly.pdbx_strand_id
1 'polypeptide(L)'
;MIKSKKTMDARGGGPGRISKEEIINMVLRRKRPVHETEGSGPLLKLENLVKIYDTGAIKVLGLKKINLTVDRGEFVAIMGHSGSGKSTLMNILGCLDRPTLGHYYLDGVDVAEMTPDELSDIRNRKIGFVFQSFNLISRTSALKNVELPMTYARVPKAKRVERAHMLLERVGLG
;
A
#
# COMPACT_ATOMS: atom_id res chain seq x y z
N MET A 1 -17.95 13.07 16.39
CA MET A 1 -19.00 12.68 15.43
C MET A 1 -18.32 11.78 14.39
N ILE A 2 -18.48 10.47 14.51
CA ILE A 2 -17.82 9.47 13.66
C ILE A 2 -18.58 9.46 12.34
N LYS A 3 -17.96 10.03 11.29
CA LYS A 3 -18.52 10.02 9.94
C LYS A 3 -18.17 8.72 9.23
N SER A 4 -19.19 8.07 8.76
CA SER A 4 -19.27 7.11 7.65
C SER A 4 -18.17 6.04 7.55
N LYS A 5 -18.47 4.85 8.04
CA LYS A 5 -17.77 3.62 7.70
C LYS A 5 -18.09 3.28 6.23
N LYS A 6 -17.16 3.51 5.31
CA LYS A 6 -17.25 2.96 3.96
C LYS A 6 -16.75 1.52 4.00
N THR A 7 -17.66 0.58 3.88
CA THR A 7 -17.33 -0.85 3.84
C THR A 7 -17.18 -1.27 2.39
N MET A 8 -16.01 -1.75 2.02
CA MET A 8 -15.76 -2.33 0.71
C MET A 8 -15.91 -3.85 0.81
N ASP A 9 -16.91 -4.40 0.11
CA ASP A 9 -17.09 -5.84 -0.03
C ASP A 9 -16.21 -6.35 -1.17
N ALA A 10 -15.16 -7.09 -0.84
CA ALA A 10 -14.29 -7.76 -1.81
C ALA A 10 -15.01 -9.04 -2.33
N ARG A 11 -16.20 -8.89 -2.93
CA ARG A 11 -16.88 -9.99 -3.64
C ARG A 11 -16.21 -10.22 -4.99
N GLY A 12 -15.04 -10.81 -4.96
CA GLY A 12 -14.46 -11.48 -6.12
C GLY A 12 -14.26 -12.93 -5.75
N GLY A 13 -14.89 -13.84 -6.45
CA GLY A 13 -14.74 -15.29 -6.23
C GLY A 13 -13.27 -15.67 -6.05
N GLY A 14 -13.02 -16.76 -5.33
CA GLY A 14 -11.68 -17.24 -5.00
C GLY A 14 -10.69 -17.24 -6.18
N PRO A 15 -9.39 -17.50 -5.96
CA PRO A 15 -8.37 -17.36 -6.99
C PRO A 15 -8.71 -18.24 -8.20
N GLY A 16 -9.25 -17.58 -9.25
CA GLY A 16 -9.60 -18.23 -10.51
C GLY A 16 -8.43 -18.18 -11.49
N ARG A 17 -8.25 -19.21 -12.30
CA ARG A 17 -7.32 -19.17 -13.44
C ARG A 17 -7.88 -18.18 -14.47
N ILE A 18 -7.04 -17.24 -14.91
CA ILE A 18 -7.37 -16.31 -15.99
C ILE A 18 -6.82 -16.86 -17.30
N SER A 19 -7.60 -16.76 -18.38
CA SER A 19 -7.16 -17.14 -19.71
C SER A 19 -6.08 -16.18 -20.24
N LYS A 20 -5.24 -16.66 -21.16
CA LYS A 20 -4.20 -15.84 -21.82
C LYS A 20 -4.82 -14.66 -22.57
N GLU A 21 -6.00 -14.83 -23.16
CA GLU A 21 -6.74 -13.80 -23.88
C GLU A 21 -7.29 -12.72 -22.95
N GLU A 22 -7.79 -13.09 -21.76
CA GLU A 22 -8.21 -12.10 -20.76
C GLU A 22 -7.04 -11.21 -20.29
N ILE A 23 -5.84 -11.81 -20.11
CA ILE A 23 -4.63 -11.07 -19.77
C ILE A 23 -4.23 -10.11 -20.90
N ILE A 24 -4.20 -10.59 -22.15
CA ILE A 24 -3.86 -9.77 -23.32
C ILE A 24 -4.85 -8.62 -23.48
N ASN A 25 -6.14 -8.87 -23.35
CA ASN A 25 -7.18 -7.82 -23.44
C ASN A 25 -7.09 -6.80 -22.29
N MET A 26 -6.66 -7.23 -21.09
CA MET A 26 -6.38 -6.32 -19.99
C MET A 26 -5.17 -5.43 -20.27
N VAL A 27 -4.10 -6.00 -20.84
CA VAL A 27 -2.85 -5.27 -21.18
C VAL A 27 -3.08 -4.25 -22.30
N LEU A 28 -3.81 -4.62 -23.36
CA LEU A 28 -4.05 -3.73 -24.51
C LEU A 28 -4.97 -2.54 -24.20
N ARG A 29 -5.72 -2.57 -23.07
CA ARG A 29 -6.57 -1.44 -22.64
C ARG A 29 -5.83 -0.39 -21.79
N ARG A 30 -4.51 -0.46 -21.69
CA ARG A 30 -3.69 0.48 -20.92
C ARG A 30 -3.61 1.84 -21.65
N LYS A 31 -4.59 2.72 -21.44
CA LYS A 31 -4.49 4.14 -21.79
C LYS A 31 -4.05 4.92 -20.56
N ARG A 32 -2.93 5.62 -20.68
CA ARG A 32 -2.44 6.58 -19.68
C ARG A 32 -3.31 7.84 -19.70
N PRO A 33 -3.83 8.31 -18.58
CA PRO A 33 -3.98 9.73 -18.33
C PRO A 33 -2.93 10.17 -17.32
N VAL A 34 -2.09 11.12 -17.73
CA VAL A 34 -1.26 11.90 -16.83
C VAL A 34 -2.12 13.08 -16.37
N HIS A 35 -2.44 13.14 -15.09
CA HIS A 35 -2.92 14.35 -14.44
C HIS A 35 -2.26 14.50 -13.10
N GLU A 36 -1.30 15.42 -13.05
CA GLU A 36 -0.76 15.97 -11.82
C GLU A 36 -1.77 17.00 -11.29
N THR A 37 -2.33 16.72 -10.11
CA THR A 37 -3.01 17.74 -9.31
C THR A 37 -2.58 17.57 -7.86
N GLU A 38 -1.61 18.38 -7.45
CA GLU A 38 -1.24 18.48 -6.04
C GLU A 38 -2.40 19.07 -5.24
N GLY A 39 -2.88 18.34 -4.25
CA GLY A 39 -3.50 18.92 -3.07
C GLY A 39 -5.02 19.07 -3.00
N SER A 40 -5.81 18.96 -4.07
CA SER A 40 -7.27 19.20 -4.01
C SER A 40 -8.17 17.97 -4.19
N GLY A 41 -7.61 16.80 -4.40
CA GLY A 41 -8.32 15.55 -4.62
C GLY A 41 -8.30 14.59 -3.42
N PRO A 42 -8.84 13.39 -3.59
CA PRO A 42 -8.81 12.35 -2.56
C PRO A 42 -7.38 11.98 -2.20
N LEU A 43 -7.18 11.55 -0.93
CA LEU A 43 -5.88 11.10 -0.46
C LEU A 43 -5.40 9.86 -1.22
N LEU A 44 -6.32 8.96 -1.55
CA LEU A 44 -6.06 7.71 -2.23
C LEU A 44 -7.12 7.43 -3.28
N LYS A 45 -6.69 7.03 -4.49
CA LYS A 45 -7.60 6.61 -5.56
C LYS A 45 -7.04 5.43 -6.32
N LEU A 46 -7.82 4.37 -6.44
CA LEU A 46 -7.54 3.21 -7.27
C LEU A 46 -8.46 3.21 -8.48
N GLU A 47 -7.92 3.01 -9.67
CA GLU A 47 -8.69 2.93 -10.91
C GLU A 47 -8.40 1.62 -11.64
N ASN A 48 -9.42 0.77 -11.76
CA ASN A 48 -9.38 -0.51 -12.48
C ASN A 48 -8.16 -1.37 -12.09
N LEU A 49 -7.79 -1.36 -10.81
CA LEU A 49 -6.59 -1.98 -10.31
C LEU A 49 -6.71 -3.50 -10.36
N VAL A 50 -5.76 -4.15 -11.00
CA VAL A 50 -5.66 -5.62 -11.17
C VAL A 50 -4.31 -6.09 -10.65
N LYS A 51 -4.30 -7.20 -9.91
CA LYS A 51 -3.08 -7.90 -9.54
C LYS A 51 -3.12 -9.34 -9.99
N ILE A 52 -2.11 -9.74 -10.75
CA ILE A 52 -1.89 -11.10 -11.18
C ILE A 52 -0.53 -11.55 -10.66
N TYR A 53 -0.49 -12.66 -9.94
CA TYR A 53 0.74 -13.33 -9.57
C TYR A 53 1.07 -14.39 -10.61
N ASP A 54 2.26 -14.30 -11.20
CA ASP A 54 2.76 -15.26 -12.17
C ASP A 54 3.94 -16.02 -11.56
N THR A 55 3.75 -17.31 -11.33
CA THR A 55 4.81 -18.19 -10.80
C THR A 55 5.51 -18.97 -11.91
N GLY A 56 5.29 -18.60 -13.18
CA GLY A 56 5.75 -19.32 -14.35
C GLY A 56 4.89 -20.55 -14.70
N ALA A 57 4.48 -21.34 -13.71
CA ALA A 57 3.62 -22.50 -13.89
C ALA A 57 2.12 -22.18 -13.83
N ILE A 58 1.75 -21.21 -12.98
CA ILE A 58 0.35 -20.86 -12.72
C ILE A 58 0.23 -19.34 -12.60
N LYS A 59 -0.84 -18.78 -13.20
CA LYS A 59 -1.22 -17.38 -13.01
C LYS A 59 -2.41 -17.32 -12.05
N VAL A 60 -2.26 -16.56 -10.98
CA VAL A 60 -3.29 -16.38 -9.96
C VAL A 60 -3.77 -14.93 -9.96
N LEU A 61 -5.08 -14.74 -10.12
CA LEU A 61 -5.72 -13.43 -10.01
C LEU A 61 -5.85 -13.04 -8.53
N GLY A 62 -5.02 -12.14 -8.06
CA GLY A 62 -5.06 -11.62 -6.69
C GLY A 62 -6.11 -10.53 -6.50
N LEU A 63 -6.25 -9.62 -7.48
CA LEU A 63 -7.26 -8.55 -7.47
C LEU A 63 -7.86 -8.37 -8.87
N LYS A 64 -9.18 -8.17 -8.92
CA LYS A 64 -9.94 -8.04 -10.18
C LYS A 64 -10.64 -6.68 -10.23
N LYS A 65 -10.07 -5.73 -10.99
CA LYS A 65 -10.65 -4.40 -11.26
C LYS A 65 -11.17 -3.68 -10.02
N ILE A 66 -10.30 -3.45 -9.05
CA ILE A 66 -10.66 -2.70 -7.85
C ILE A 66 -10.70 -1.21 -8.17
N ASN A 67 -11.79 -0.56 -7.78
CA ASN A 67 -11.94 0.88 -7.76
C ASN A 67 -12.21 1.29 -6.30
N LEU A 68 -11.45 2.23 -5.79
CA LEU A 68 -11.57 2.73 -4.42
C LEU A 68 -11.13 4.19 -4.38
N THR A 69 -11.88 4.99 -3.66
CA THR A 69 -11.49 6.37 -3.36
C THR A 69 -11.56 6.56 -1.84
N VAL A 70 -10.51 7.14 -1.27
CA VAL A 70 -10.43 7.47 0.15
C VAL A 70 -10.06 8.94 0.30
N ASP A 71 -10.90 9.67 0.99
CA ASP A 71 -10.67 11.09 1.25
C ASP A 71 -9.76 11.31 2.48
N ARG A 72 -9.23 12.52 2.63
CA ARG A 72 -8.39 12.87 3.78
C ARG A 72 -9.18 12.79 5.08
N GLY A 73 -8.60 12.14 6.09
CA GLY A 73 -9.21 11.92 7.39
C GLY A 73 -10.29 10.85 7.41
N GLU A 74 -10.51 10.14 6.31
CA GLU A 74 -11.47 9.04 6.24
C GLU A 74 -10.91 7.77 6.90
N PHE A 75 -11.78 7.03 7.59
CA PHE A 75 -11.49 5.69 8.12
C PHE A 75 -12.19 4.64 7.26
N VAL A 76 -11.42 3.71 6.69
CA VAL A 76 -11.91 2.66 5.80
C VAL A 76 -11.62 1.28 6.40
N ALA A 77 -12.61 0.41 6.44
CA ALA A 77 -12.45 -0.99 6.82
C ALA A 77 -12.62 -1.91 5.58
N ILE A 78 -11.60 -2.75 5.32
CA ILE A 78 -11.63 -3.75 4.25
C ILE A 78 -11.99 -5.11 4.86
N MET A 79 -13.15 -5.63 4.50
CA MET A 79 -13.68 -6.91 5.00
C MET A 79 -13.86 -7.91 3.86
N GLY A 80 -13.85 -9.20 4.20
CA GLY A 80 -14.07 -10.29 3.26
C GLY A 80 -13.53 -11.62 3.82
N HIS A 81 -13.91 -12.74 3.22
CA HIS A 81 -13.43 -14.08 3.60
C HIS A 81 -11.94 -14.27 3.30
N SER A 82 -11.34 -15.34 3.81
CA SER A 82 -9.94 -15.70 3.51
C SER A 82 -9.80 -15.91 1.98
N GLY A 83 -8.68 -15.46 1.42
CA GLY A 83 -8.39 -15.54 -0.02
C GLY A 83 -9.11 -14.50 -0.89
N SER A 84 -9.89 -13.56 -0.33
CA SER A 84 -10.59 -12.52 -1.11
C SER A 84 -9.70 -11.36 -1.59
N GLY A 85 -8.37 -11.42 -1.41
CA GLY A 85 -7.43 -10.40 -1.89
C GLY A 85 -7.14 -9.26 -0.93
N LYS A 86 -7.64 -9.29 0.34
CA LYS A 86 -7.40 -8.21 1.32
C LYS A 86 -5.91 -7.92 1.53
N SER A 87 -5.11 -8.94 1.79
CA SER A 87 -3.67 -8.79 1.99
C SER A 87 -2.95 -8.29 0.74
N THR A 88 -3.37 -8.77 -0.45
CA THR A 88 -2.87 -8.26 -1.73
C THR A 88 -3.18 -6.77 -1.89
N LEU A 89 -4.41 -6.35 -1.60
CA LEU A 89 -4.81 -4.95 -1.65
C LEU A 89 -4.01 -4.12 -0.65
N MET A 90 -3.86 -4.57 0.60
CA MET A 90 -3.08 -3.89 1.62
C MET A 90 -1.60 -3.72 1.22
N ASN A 91 -1.00 -4.75 0.60
CA ASN A 91 0.38 -4.65 0.11
C ASN A 91 0.53 -3.60 -1.00
N ILE A 92 -0.45 -3.51 -1.91
CA ILE A 92 -0.42 -2.49 -2.96
C ILE A 92 -0.65 -1.10 -2.37
N LEU A 93 -1.64 -0.93 -1.49
CA LEU A 93 -1.90 0.34 -0.81
C LEU A 93 -0.69 0.82 -0.01
N GLY A 94 0.05 -0.13 0.57
CA GLY A 94 1.28 0.13 1.29
C GLY A 94 2.52 0.32 0.40
N CYS A 95 2.38 0.32 -0.92
CA CYS A 95 3.51 0.36 -1.85
C CYS A 95 4.56 -0.75 -1.61
N LEU A 96 4.15 -1.90 -1.01
CA LEU A 96 4.98 -3.09 -0.83
C LEU A 96 4.96 -3.99 -2.07
N ASP A 97 3.91 -3.87 -2.86
CA ASP A 97 3.72 -4.58 -4.12
C ASP A 97 3.13 -3.64 -5.18
N ARG A 98 3.22 -4.00 -6.45
CA ARG A 98 2.73 -3.20 -7.56
C ARG A 98 1.50 -3.84 -8.19
N PRO A 99 0.54 -3.05 -8.68
CA PRO A 99 -0.51 -3.57 -9.52
C PRO A 99 0.07 -4.09 -10.84
N THR A 100 -0.59 -5.10 -11.41
CA THR A 100 -0.26 -5.56 -12.77
C THR A 100 -0.87 -4.64 -13.82
N LEU A 101 -2.06 -4.10 -13.54
CA LEU A 101 -2.78 -3.15 -14.40
C LEU A 101 -3.57 -2.16 -13.53
N GLY A 102 -3.94 -1.05 -14.16
CA GLY A 102 -4.69 0.02 -13.51
C GLY A 102 -3.78 1.05 -12.86
N HIS A 103 -4.37 1.99 -12.15
CA HIS A 103 -3.66 3.11 -11.54
C HIS A 103 -3.88 3.16 -10.03
N TYR A 104 -2.86 3.62 -9.33
CA TYR A 104 -2.92 3.92 -7.92
C TYR A 104 -2.38 5.32 -7.68
N TYR A 105 -3.27 6.24 -7.39
CA TYR A 105 -2.91 7.62 -7.03
C TYR A 105 -2.86 7.75 -5.51
N LEU A 106 -1.73 8.22 -4.99
CA LEU A 106 -1.55 8.60 -3.60
C LEU A 106 -1.22 10.10 -3.56
N ASP A 107 -2.09 10.87 -2.92
CA ASP A 107 -1.94 12.33 -2.83
C ASP A 107 -1.81 13.00 -4.21
N GLY A 108 -2.57 12.50 -5.21
CA GLY A 108 -2.58 12.99 -6.59
C GLY A 108 -1.48 12.41 -7.49
N VAL A 109 -0.51 11.67 -6.94
CA VAL A 109 0.63 11.10 -7.70
C VAL A 109 0.38 9.64 -8.02
N ASP A 110 0.51 9.23 -9.28
CA ASP A 110 0.40 7.81 -9.68
C ASP A 110 1.65 7.03 -9.25
N VAL A 111 1.49 6.19 -8.23
CA VAL A 111 2.58 5.38 -7.67
C VAL A 111 2.74 4.03 -8.39
N ALA A 112 1.84 3.66 -9.28
CA ALA A 112 1.92 2.37 -9.99
C ALA A 112 3.12 2.29 -10.94
N GLU A 113 3.55 3.43 -11.47
CA GLU A 113 4.66 3.54 -12.44
C GLU A 113 6.01 3.91 -11.80
N MET A 114 6.05 4.16 -10.48
CA MET A 114 7.26 4.57 -9.76
C MET A 114 8.32 3.47 -9.71
N THR A 115 9.58 3.88 -9.67
CA THR A 115 10.74 3.00 -9.45
C THR A 115 10.72 2.43 -8.02
N PRO A 116 11.48 1.33 -7.73
CA PRO A 116 11.62 0.80 -6.37
C PRO A 116 12.10 1.84 -5.35
N ASP A 117 13.01 2.73 -5.76
CA ASP A 117 13.57 3.77 -4.90
C ASP A 117 12.53 4.84 -4.57
N GLU A 118 11.78 5.30 -5.57
CA GLU A 118 10.67 6.24 -5.36
C GLU A 118 9.59 5.66 -4.47
N LEU A 119 9.22 4.38 -4.64
CA LEU A 119 8.29 3.69 -3.75
C LEU A 119 8.83 3.58 -2.32
N SER A 120 10.15 3.44 -2.14
CA SER A 120 10.79 3.43 -0.82
C SER A 120 10.69 4.79 -0.15
N ASP A 121 10.85 5.88 -0.89
CA ASP A 121 10.65 7.26 -0.40
C ASP A 121 9.18 7.50 -0.02
N ILE A 122 8.22 7.05 -0.82
CA ILE A 122 6.79 7.13 -0.52
C ILE A 122 6.47 6.38 0.78
N ARG A 123 6.93 5.14 0.92
CA ARG A 123 6.74 4.37 2.16
C ARG A 123 7.30 5.09 3.38
N ASN A 124 8.47 5.67 3.25
CA ASN A 124 9.13 6.36 4.36
C ASN A 124 8.41 7.64 4.78
N ARG A 125 7.86 8.41 3.83
CA ARG A 125 7.33 9.76 4.07
C ARG A 125 5.81 9.84 4.19
N LYS A 126 5.07 8.98 3.47
CA LYS A 126 3.62 9.10 3.30
C LYS A 126 2.83 7.96 3.96
N ILE A 127 3.45 6.81 4.27
CA ILE A 127 2.76 5.61 4.71
C ILE A 127 3.29 5.16 6.08
N GLY A 128 2.37 4.87 7.00
CA GLY A 128 2.66 4.21 8.25
C GLY A 128 1.98 2.85 8.31
N PHE A 129 2.73 1.81 8.68
CA PHE A 129 2.22 0.45 8.86
C PHE A 129 2.11 0.08 10.32
N VAL A 130 0.98 -0.54 10.69
CA VAL A 130 0.83 -1.31 11.92
C VAL A 130 0.63 -2.77 11.51
N PHE A 131 1.62 -3.60 11.78
CA PHE A 131 1.61 -5.01 11.40
C PHE A 131 0.94 -5.88 12.46
N GLN A 132 0.34 -6.98 12.04
CA GLN A 132 -0.20 -8.01 12.95
C GLN A 132 0.92 -8.77 13.69
N SER A 133 2.06 -8.97 13.05
CA SER A 133 3.30 -9.50 13.60
C SER A 133 4.33 -8.39 13.77
N PHE A 134 5.27 -8.58 14.70
CA PHE A 134 6.18 -7.50 15.13
C PHE A 134 7.03 -6.89 14.01
N ASN A 135 7.41 -7.65 12.98
CA ASN A 135 8.23 -7.22 11.85
C ASN A 135 9.48 -6.40 12.24
N LEU A 136 10.06 -6.75 13.39
CA LEU A 136 11.27 -6.11 13.89
C LEU A 136 12.49 -6.77 13.26
N ILE A 137 13.54 -5.98 13.04
CA ILE A 137 14.83 -6.51 12.62
C ILE A 137 15.41 -7.27 13.82
N SER A 138 15.60 -8.57 13.63
CA SER A 138 16.19 -9.46 14.65
C SER A 138 17.61 -9.03 14.99
N ARG A 139 18.05 -9.32 16.22
CA ARG A 139 19.38 -8.97 16.75
C ARG A 139 19.68 -7.46 16.76
N THR A 140 18.64 -6.63 16.74
CA THR A 140 18.72 -5.18 16.78
C THR A 140 17.90 -4.68 17.97
N SER A 141 18.41 -3.68 18.72
CA SER A 141 17.69 -3.13 19.88
C SER A 141 16.38 -2.44 19.46
N ALA A 142 15.44 -2.30 20.40
CA ALA A 142 14.21 -1.56 20.19
C ALA A 142 14.50 -0.14 19.70
N LEU A 143 15.44 0.55 20.35
CA LEU A 143 15.87 1.89 19.95
C LEU A 143 16.31 1.96 18.49
N LYS A 144 17.16 1.05 18.04
CA LYS A 144 17.64 1.00 16.66
C LYS A 144 16.52 0.67 15.66
N ASN A 145 15.57 -0.18 16.01
CA ASN A 145 14.40 -0.45 15.19
C ASN A 145 13.55 0.83 14.99
N VAL A 146 13.36 1.62 16.06
CA VAL A 146 12.62 2.90 15.99
C VAL A 146 13.42 3.98 15.23
N GLU A 147 14.75 3.97 15.34
CA GLU A 147 15.61 4.91 14.58
C GLU A 147 15.63 4.64 13.07
N LEU A 148 15.38 3.42 12.63
CA LEU A 148 15.64 2.98 11.27
C LEU A 148 14.92 3.82 10.20
N PRO A 149 13.61 4.10 10.29
CA PRO A 149 12.92 4.94 9.31
C PRO A 149 13.50 6.35 9.24
N MET A 150 13.91 6.90 10.39
CA MET A 150 14.55 8.22 10.46
C MET A 150 15.97 8.23 9.87
N THR A 151 16.63 7.06 9.87
CA THR A 151 17.93 6.89 9.22
C THR A 151 17.77 6.99 7.69
N TYR A 152 16.78 6.33 7.13
CA TYR A 152 16.45 6.45 5.71
C TYR A 152 16.01 7.87 5.33
N ALA A 153 15.29 8.55 6.22
CA ALA A 153 14.92 9.96 6.05
C ALA A 153 16.12 10.94 6.26
N ARG A 154 17.35 10.44 6.47
CA ARG A 154 18.57 11.22 6.68
C ARG A 154 18.50 12.20 7.86
N VAL A 155 17.69 11.91 8.88
CA VAL A 155 17.61 12.70 10.11
C VAL A 155 18.94 12.58 10.85
N PRO A 156 19.54 13.69 11.38
CA PRO A 156 20.78 13.66 12.14
C PRO A 156 20.70 12.74 13.36
N LYS A 157 21.79 12.00 13.68
CA LYS A 157 21.83 10.96 14.72
C LYS A 157 21.29 11.43 16.07
N ALA A 158 21.70 12.61 16.55
CA ALA A 158 21.25 13.14 17.84
C ALA A 158 19.72 13.26 17.90
N LYS A 159 19.10 13.82 16.86
CA LYS A 159 17.63 13.95 16.78
C LYS A 159 16.92 12.61 16.64
N ARG A 160 17.51 11.61 15.96
CA ARG A 160 16.92 10.28 15.86
C ARG A 160 16.87 9.59 17.23
N VAL A 161 17.97 9.61 17.96
CA VAL A 161 18.08 8.98 19.28
C VAL A 161 17.08 9.62 20.25
N GLU A 162 17.08 10.96 20.35
CA GLU A 162 16.13 11.70 21.18
C GLU A 162 14.68 11.34 20.86
N ARG A 163 14.30 11.39 19.57
CA ARG A 163 12.94 11.06 19.13
C ARG A 163 12.58 9.61 19.38
N ALA A 164 13.52 8.68 19.19
CA ALA A 164 13.28 7.26 19.42
C ALA A 164 13.06 6.97 20.90
N HIS A 165 13.81 7.56 21.83
CA HIS A 165 13.56 7.45 23.27
C HIS A 165 12.18 7.98 23.64
N MET A 166 11.84 9.20 23.22
CA MET A 166 10.53 9.78 23.48
C MET A 166 9.37 8.87 22.99
N LEU A 167 9.51 8.26 21.81
CA LEU A 167 8.48 7.37 21.26
C LEU A 167 8.38 6.04 22.04
N LEU A 168 9.50 5.49 22.48
CA LEU A 168 9.52 4.27 23.30
C LEU A 168 8.88 4.54 24.68
N GLU A 169 9.19 5.65 25.33
CA GLU A 169 8.55 6.06 26.57
C GLU A 169 7.03 6.15 26.45
N ARG A 170 6.54 6.73 25.34
CA ARG A 170 5.08 6.87 25.09
C ARG A 170 4.34 5.55 24.97
N VAL A 171 5.03 4.45 24.66
CA VAL A 171 4.46 3.09 24.61
C VAL A 171 4.90 2.23 25.79
N GLY A 172 5.50 2.82 26.83
CA GLY A 172 5.90 2.13 28.07
C GLY A 172 7.17 1.27 27.95
N LEU A 173 8.04 1.59 27.00
CA LEU A 173 9.32 0.90 26.74
C LEU A 173 10.55 1.82 26.95
N GLY A 174 10.40 2.87 27.75
CA GLY A 174 11.47 3.81 28.12
C GLY A 174 12.41 3.28 29.18
#